data_704f2b7ef2f8e0c081240cd53912a3f7
#
_entry.id   704f2b7ef2f8e0c081240cd53912a3f7
#
_cell.length_a   1.000
_cell.length_b   1.000
_cell.length_c   1.000
_cell.angle_alpha   90.00
_cell.angle_beta   90.00
_cell.angle_gamma   90.00
#
_symmetry.space_group_name_H-M   'P 1'
#
loop_
_entity.id
_entity.type
_entity.pdbx_description
1 polymer ?
#
loop_
_entity_poly.entity_id
_entity_poly.type
_entity_poly.pdbx_seq_one_letter_code
_entity_poly.pdbx_strand_id
1 'polypeptide(L)'
;LYTDIPADVLERIEDVVLNRRPDAAERLIETAERLKAEKEGAATGAASTSHLTWREGTTVEERLQYALVKGIGDYLDDDLHEALSKYPNAVSIIEGPLMAGMNHVGDLFGAGKMFLPQVVKTARTMKKAVAVLQPYIEAEKKDGARSAGKVLLATVKGDVHDIGKNIV
;
A
#
# COMPACT_ATOMS: atom_id res chain seq x y z
N LEU A 1 -29.71 6.68 12.99
CA LEU A 1 -30.21 8.00 12.57
C LEU A 1 -29.00 8.91 12.32
N TYR A 2 -29.17 9.94 11.49
CA TYR A 2 -28.08 10.88 11.13
C TYR A 2 -27.48 11.58 12.37
N THR A 3 -28.29 11.78 13.37
CA THR A 3 -27.92 12.38 14.66
C THR A 3 -27.06 11.48 15.56
N ASP A 4 -26.95 10.21 15.25
CA ASP A 4 -26.23 9.22 16.07
C ASP A 4 -24.78 9.02 15.57
N ILE A 5 -24.41 9.69 14.46
CA ILE A 5 -23.06 9.63 13.89
C ILE A 5 -22.21 10.72 14.57
N PRO A 6 -21.02 10.37 15.09
CA PRO A 6 -20.08 11.37 15.61
C PRO A 6 -19.77 12.44 14.56
N ALA A 7 -19.67 13.70 14.98
CA ALA A 7 -19.54 14.84 14.07
C ALA A 7 -18.29 14.76 13.16
N ASP A 8 -17.19 14.25 13.68
CA ASP A 8 -15.95 14.05 12.93
C ASP A 8 -16.09 12.97 11.84
N VAL A 9 -16.85 11.91 12.11
CA VAL A 9 -17.15 10.85 11.13
C VAL A 9 -18.11 11.36 10.08
N LEU A 10 -19.12 12.13 10.50
CA LEU A 10 -20.09 12.72 9.61
C LEU A 10 -19.44 13.66 8.60
N GLU A 11 -18.55 14.55 9.07
CA GLU A 11 -17.78 15.44 8.20
C GLU A 11 -17.00 14.65 7.12
N ARG A 12 -16.35 13.54 7.50
CA ARG A 12 -15.61 12.70 6.56
C ARG A 12 -16.51 12.03 5.52
N ILE A 13 -17.68 11.57 5.95
CA ILE A 13 -18.68 11.00 5.05
C ILE A 13 -19.18 12.05 4.05
N GLU A 14 -19.50 13.25 4.54
CA GLU A 14 -19.96 14.35 3.70
C GLU A 14 -18.89 14.81 2.70
N ASP A 15 -17.61 14.85 3.11
CA ASP A 15 -16.50 15.17 2.23
C ASP A 15 -16.42 14.22 1.02
N VAL A 16 -16.70 12.94 1.24
CA VAL A 16 -16.74 11.94 0.15
C VAL A 16 -17.98 12.12 -0.72
N VAL A 17 -19.16 12.16 -0.10
CA VAL A 17 -20.44 12.21 -0.82
C VAL A 17 -20.58 13.49 -1.66
N LEU A 18 -20.10 14.60 -1.12
CA LEU A 18 -20.18 15.92 -1.77
C LEU A 18 -18.92 16.26 -2.57
N ASN A 19 -17.96 15.33 -2.65
CA ASN A 19 -16.68 15.53 -3.36
C ASN A 19 -15.98 16.86 -2.99
N ARG A 20 -15.93 17.16 -1.68
CA ARG A 20 -15.39 18.45 -1.19
C ARG A 20 -13.86 18.52 -1.28
N ARG A 21 -13.18 17.36 -1.33
CA ARG A 21 -11.71 17.28 -1.31
C ARG A 21 -11.22 16.05 -2.08
N PRO A 22 -10.05 16.13 -2.72
CA PRO A 22 -9.49 15.00 -3.48
C PRO A 22 -9.02 13.83 -2.60
N ASP A 23 -8.70 14.07 -1.33
CA ASP A 23 -8.27 13.08 -0.34
C ASP A 23 -9.41 12.56 0.57
N ALA A 24 -10.67 12.90 0.26
CA ALA A 24 -11.82 12.58 1.09
C ALA A 24 -11.96 11.07 1.38
N ALA A 25 -11.80 10.24 0.35
CA ALA A 25 -11.92 8.80 0.46
C ALA A 25 -10.81 8.20 1.37
N GLU A 26 -9.57 8.68 1.24
CA GLU A 26 -8.44 8.24 2.07
C GLU A 26 -8.67 8.58 3.54
N ARG A 27 -9.12 9.80 3.83
CA ARG A 27 -9.45 10.26 5.19
C ARG A 27 -10.59 9.45 5.82
N LEU A 28 -11.61 9.08 5.05
CA LEU A 28 -12.71 8.26 5.55
C LEU A 28 -12.24 6.84 5.88
N ILE A 29 -11.38 6.25 5.04
CA ILE A 29 -10.79 4.93 5.27
C ILE A 29 -9.94 4.94 6.55
N GLU A 30 -9.08 5.93 6.74
CA GLU A 30 -8.28 6.08 7.97
C GLU A 30 -9.15 6.18 9.22
N THR A 31 -10.26 6.92 9.11
CA THR A 31 -11.22 7.03 10.20
C THR A 31 -11.91 5.70 10.49
N ALA A 32 -12.29 4.96 9.47
CA ALA A 32 -12.90 3.64 9.61
C ALA A 32 -11.93 2.61 10.24
N GLU A 33 -10.66 2.63 9.84
CA GLU A 33 -9.61 1.78 10.41
C GLU A 33 -9.37 2.13 11.90
N ARG A 34 -9.33 3.42 12.25
CA ARG A 34 -9.22 3.88 13.64
C ARG A 34 -10.40 3.40 14.49
N LEU A 35 -11.62 3.61 14.02
CA LEU A 35 -12.83 3.17 14.73
C LEU A 35 -12.91 1.65 14.89
N LYS A 36 -12.41 0.91 13.90
CA LYS A 36 -12.31 -0.55 13.98
C LYS A 36 -11.29 -0.96 15.04
N ALA A 37 -10.10 -0.35 15.04
CA ALA A 37 -9.06 -0.60 16.04
C ALA A 37 -9.52 -0.23 17.46
N GLU A 38 -10.25 0.88 17.63
CA GLU A 38 -10.84 1.29 18.91
C GLU A 38 -11.88 0.27 19.42
N LYS A 39 -12.71 -0.28 18.53
CA LYS A 39 -13.67 -1.34 18.87
C LYS A 39 -12.99 -2.66 19.24
N GLU A 40 -11.96 -3.04 18.49
CA GLU A 40 -11.18 -4.25 18.77
C GLU A 40 -10.33 -4.08 20.02
N GLY A 41 -9.74 -2.90 20.25
CA GLY A 41 -8.99 -2.55 21.47
C GLY A 41 -9.86 -2.45 22.74
N ALA A 42 -11.09 -1.96 22.61
CA ALA A 42 -12.04 -1.95 23.72
C ALA A 42 -12.46 -3.36 24.14
N ALA A 43 -12.42 -4.33 23.23
CA ALA A 43 -12.70 -5.75 23.53
C ALA A 43 -11.51 -6.47 24.20
N THR A 44 -10.29 -5.93 24.08
CA THR A 44 -9.04 -6.58 24.58
C THR A 44 -8.31 -5.79 25.67
N GLY A 45 -8.79 -4.61 26.05
CA GLY A 45 -8.20 -3.80 27.15
C GLY A 45 -6.80 -3.25 26.89
N ALA A 46 -6.32 -3.25 25.65
CA ALA A 46 -5.01 -2.74 25.25
C ALA A 46 -5.12 -1.38 24.56
N ALA A 47 -4.78 -0.31 25.30
CA ALA A 47 -4.67 1.05 24.77
C ALA A 47 -3.51 1.18 23.77
N SER A 48 -3.80 1.81 22.68
CA SER A 48 -2.98 2.42 21.63
C SER A 48 -1.52 2.75 21.95
N THR A 49 -0.62 1.78 21.81
CA THR A 49 0.83 2.01 21.68
C THR A 49 1.40 1.34 20.43
N SER A 50 0.56 0.98 19.46
CA SER A 50 0.92 0.04 18.39
C SER A 50 1.39 0.65 17.07
N HIS A 51 1.83 1.92 17.03
CA HIS A 51 2.29 2.49 15.74
C HIS A 51 3.64 1.95 15.25
N LEU A 52 4.42 1.32 16.13
CA LEU A 52 5.74 0.77 15.81
C LEU A 52 5.94 -0.70 16.22
N THR A 53 5.04 -1.29 16.99
CA THR A 53 5.19 -2.67 17.49
C THR A 53 5.30 -3.72 16.38
N TRP A 54 4.73 -3.45 15.19
CA TRP A 54 4.85 -4.32 14.03
C TRP A 54 6.26 -4.37 13.44
N ARG A 55 7.14 -3.41 13.79
CA ARG A 55 8.54 -3.37 13.35
C ARG A 55 9.48 -4.10 14.31
N GLU A 56 9.09 -4.23 15.58
CA GLU A 56 9.93 -4.83 16.60
C GLU A 56 10.00 -6.33 16.42
N GLY A 57 11.22 -6.86 16.26
CA GLY A 57 11.45 -8.30 16.10
C GLY A 57 11.06 -8.88 14.74
N THR A 58 10.67 -8.04 13.76
CA THR A 58 10.30 -8.48 12.41
C THR A 58 11.48 -8.36 11.44
N THR A 59 11.48 -9.21 10.43
CA THR A 59 12.44 -9.17 9.33
C THR A 59 12.12 -8.00 8.37
N VAL A 60 13.09 -7.61 7.55
CA VAL A 60 12.86 -6.55 6.55
C VAL A 60 11.79 -6.98 5.53
N GLU A 61 11.73 -8.25 5.20
CA GLU A 61 10.74 -8.84 4.31
C GLU A 61 9.32 -8.68 4.87
N GLU A 62 9.13 -9.02 6.14
CA GLU A 62 7.85 -8.87 6.83
C GLU A 62 7.44 -7.40 6.93
N ARG A 63 8.38 -6.50 7.18
CA ARG A 63 8.12 -5.06 7.21
C ARG A 63 7.67 -4.53 5.86
N LEU A 64 8.36 -4.90 4.78
CA LEU A 64 7.99 -4.51 3.42
C LEU A 64 6.62 -5.04 3.01
N GLN A 65 6.32 -6.31 3.30
CA GLN A 65 5.01 -6.90 3.04
C GLN A 65 3.91 -6.19 3.82
N TYR A 66 4.12 -5.95 5.12
CA TYR A 66 3.16 -5.25 5.96
C TYR A 66 2.92 -3.82 5.50
N ALA A 67 4.00 -3.09 5.16
CA ALA A 67 3.91 -1.73 4.63
C ALA A 67 3.08 -1.66 3.35
N LEU A 68 3.22 -2.64 2.45
CA LEU A 68 2.39 -2.75 1.25
C LEU A 68 0.93 -3.03 1.60
N VAL A 69 0.64 -4.06 2.40
CA VAL A 69 -0.73 -4.44 2.76
C VAL A 69 -1.48 -3.29 3.45
N LYS A 70 -0.79 -2.51 4.27
CA LYS A 70 -1.38 -1.36 4.98
C LYS A 70 -1.27 -0.04 4.22
N GLY A 71 -0.50 -0.01 3.12
CA GLY A 71 -0.25 1.21 2.36
C GLY A 71 0.57 2.25 3.13
N ILE A 72 1.53 1.82 3.96
CA ILE A 72 2.40 2.67 4.78
C ILE A 72 3.65 2.98 3.99
N GLY A 73 3.92 4.25 3.74
CA GLY A 73 5.10 4.72 2.98
C GLY A 73 6.20 5.36 3.80
N ASP A 74 6.00 5.56 5.11
CA ASP A 74 6.88 6.40 5.95
C ASP A 74 8.26 5.78 6.19
N TYR A 75 8.33 4.45 6.32
CA TYR A 75 9.57 3.72 6.61
C TYR A 75 10.09 2.93 5.40
N LEU A 76 9.45 3.11 4.25
CA LEU A 76 9.72 2.31 3.06
C LEU A 76 11.14 2.50 2.54
N ASP A 77 11.65 3.73 2.59
CA ASP A 77 13.00 4.06 2.12
C ASP A 77 14.07 3.36 2.94
N ASP A 78 13.96 3.38 4.27
CA ASP A 78 14.90 2.74 5.19
C ASP A 78 14.86 1.21 5.04
N ASP A 79 13.66 0.62 4.97
CA ASP A 79 13.50 -0.82 4.81
C ASP A 79 14.01 -1.31 3.45
N LEU A 80 13.85 -0.53 2.37
CA LEU A 80 14.40 -0.86 1.07
C LEU A 80 15.93 -0.76 1.02
N HIS A 81 16.52 0.24 1.69
CA HIS A 81 17.98 0.34 1.80
C HIS A 81 18.56 -0.81 2.62
N GLU A 82 17.87 -1.24 3.69
CA GLU A 82 18.25 -2.45 4.43
C GLU A 82 18.15 -3.70 3.51
N ALA A 83 17.08 -3.83 2.74
CA ALA A 83 16.89 -4.94 1.81
C ALA A 83 17.99 -4.97 0.73
N LEU A 84 18.41 -3.82 0.19
CA LEU A 84 19.50 -3.74 -0.79
C LEU A 84 20.82 -4.30 -0.26
N SER A 85 21.05 -4.29 1.04
CA SER A 85 22.24 -4.90 1.65
C SER A 85 22.15 -6.43 1.80
N LYS A 86 20.93 -6.99 1.72
CA LYS A 86 20.66 -8.42 1.93
C LYS A 86 20.39 -9.19 0.64
N TYR A 87 19.89 -8.51 -0.37
CA TYR A 87 19.52 -9.12 -1.64
C TYR A 87 20.60 -8.94 -2.71
N PRO A 88 20.76 -9.91 -3.62
CA PRO A 88 21.81 -9.87 -4.62
C PRO A 88 21.66 -8.74 -5.65
N ASN A 89 20.43 -8.27 -5.88
CA ASN A 89 20.10 -7.17 -6.78
C ASN A 89 18.73 -6.55 -6.44
N ALA A 90 18.46 -5.36 -6.95
CA ALA A 90 17.23 -4.63 -6.68
C ALA A 90 15.97 -5.31 -7.24
N VAL A 91 16.09 -6.04 -8.36
CA VAL A 91 14.97 -6.78 -8.96
C VAL A 91 14.51 -7.90 -8.03
N SER A 92 15.42 -8.59 -7.36
CA SER A 92 15.09 -9.65 -6.40
C SER A 92 14.28 -9.16 -5.20
N ILE A 93 14.39 -7.89 -4.81
CA ILE A 93 13.55 -7.29 -3.76
C ILE A 93 12.12 -7.12 -4.29
N ILE A 94 11.97 -6.73 -5.56
CA ILE A 94 10.66 -6.61 -6.20
C ILE A 94 10.00 -7.98 -6.32
N GLU A 95 10.69 -8.97 -6.88
CA GLU A 95 10.18 -10.32 -7.12
C GLU A 95 9.93 -11.10 -5.82
N GLY A 96 10.66 -10.80 -4.76
CA GLY A 96 10.53 -11.43 -3.45
C GLY A 96 9.50 -10.73 -2.55
N PRO A 97 9.97 -9.93 -1.58
CA PRO A 97 9.09 -9.41 -0.53
C PRO A 97 8.00 -8.47 -1.03
N LEU A 98 8.28 -7.64 -2.09
CA LEU A 98 7.27 -6.72 -2.59
C LEU A 98 6.16 -7.47 -3.33
N MET A 99 6.48 -8.43 -4.19
CA MET A 99 5.47 -9.24 -4.87
C MET A 99 4.71 -10.16 -3.91
N ALA A 100 5.36 -10.68 -2.87
CA ALA A 100 4.66 -11.44 -1.82
C ALA A 100 3.60 -10.58 -1.11
N GLY A 101 3.91 -9.32 -0.79
CA GLY A 101 2.95 -8.36 -0.26
C GLY A 101 1.79 -8.07 -1.22
N MET A 102 2.08 -7.87 -2.51
CA MET A 102 1.05 -7.63 -3.52
C MET A 102 0.15 -8.84 -3.75
N ASN A 103 0.70 -10.05 -3.75
CA ASN A 103 -0.10 -11.28 -3.85
C ASN A 103 -1.05 -11.39 -2.66
N HIS A 104 -0.58 -11.11 -1.44
CA HIS A 104 -1.45 -11.10 -0.27
C HIS A 104 -2.56 -10.05 -0.36
N VAL A 105 -2.28 -8.86 -0.90
CA VAL A 105 -3.31 -7.84 -1.19
C VAL A 105 -4.34 -8.39 -2.19
N GLY A 106 -3.89 -9.09 -3.24
CA GLY A 106 -4.76 -9.74 -4.22
C GLY A 106 -5.70 -10.77 -3.57
N ASP A 107 -5.16 -11.61 -2.67
CA ASP A 107 -5.94 -12.60 -1.92
C ASP A 107 -6.99 -11.94 -1.01
N LEU A 108 -6.60 -10.87 -0.29
CA LEU A 108 -7.51 -10.11 0.56
C LEU A 108 -8.62 -9.43 -0.25
N PHE A 109 -8.29 -8.88 -1.41
CA PHE A 109 -9.27 -8.26 -2.31
C PHE A 109 -10.21 -9.32 -2.90
N GLY A 110 -9.69 -10.43 -3.40
CA GLY A 110 -10.47 -11.54 -3.93
C GLY A 110 -11.40 -12.18 -2.89
N ALA A 111 -10.98 -12.22 -1.62
CA ALA A 111 -11.79 -12.68 -0.49
C ALA A 111 -12.80 -11.63 0.03
N GLY A 112 -12.88 -10.44 -0.56
CA GLY A 112 -13.75 -9.35 -0.11
C GLY A 112 -13.34 -8.71 1.23
N LYS A 113 -12.11 -8.97 1.70
CA LYS A 113 -11.56 -8.42 2.95
C LYS A 113 -10.84 -7.08 2.76
N MET A 114 -10.58 -6.70 1.53
CA MET A 114 -9.97 -5.44 1.14
C MET A 114 -10.80 -4.79 0.04
N PHE A 115 -10.94 -3.46 0.08
CA PHE A 115 -11.72 -2.69 -0.88
C PHE A 115 -10.80 -1.99 -1.89
N LEU A 116 -11.34 -1.64 -3.05
CA LEU A 116 -10.59 -1.01 -4.14
C LEU A 116 -9.75 0.21 -3.72
N PRO A 117 -10.24 1.16 -2.90
CA PRO A 117 -9.40 2.28 -2.45
C PRO A 117 -8.15 1.85 -1.67
N GLN A 118 -8.24 0.77 -0.88
CA GLN A 118 -7.09 0.20 -0.17
C GLN A 118 -6.09 -0.43 -1.14
N VAL A 119 -6.58 -1.13 -2.17
CA VAL A 119 -5.73 -1.68 -3.24
C VAL A 119 -5.00 -0.56 -3.99
N VAL A 120 -5.69 0.54 -4.30
CA VAL A 120 -5.07 1.72 -4.94
C VAL A 120 -3.99 2.35 -4.03
N LYS A 121 -4.23 2.42 -2.73
CA LYS A 121 -3.24 2.89 -1.74
C LYS A 121 -2.00 1.98 -1.74
N THR A 122 -2.20 0.67 -1.74
CA THR A 122 -1.12 -0.32 -1.86
C THR A 122 -0.34 -0.17 -3.15
N ALA A 123 -1.01 0.00 -4.28
CA ALA A 123 -0.37 0.21 -5.58
C ALA A 123 0.50 1.48 -5.61
N ARG A 124 0.05 2.56 -4.96
CA ARG A 124 0.87 3.78 -4.78
C ARG A 124 2.12 3.50 -3.94
N THR A 125 1.99 2.72 -2.87
CA THR A 125 3.12 2.32 -2.02
C THR A 125 4.11 1.45 -2.81
N MET A 126 3.61 0.49 -3.60
CA MET A 126 4.44 -0.31 -4.50
C MET A 126 5.18 0.56 -5.53
N LYS A 127 4.48 1.51 -6.15
CA LYS A 127 5.08 2.46 -7.09
C LYS A 127 6.19 3.29 -6.43
N LYS A 128 5.98 3.73 -5.18
CA LYS A 128 7.01 4.43 -4.39
C LYS A 128 8.22 3.53 -4.15
N ALA A 129 8.00 2.27 -3.76
CA ALA A 129 9.09 1.31 -3.54
C ALA A 129 9.91 1.08 -4.81
N VAL A 130 9.26 0.88 -5.94
CA VAL A 130 9.94 0.72 -7.24
C VAL A 130 10.71 1.98 -7.62
N ALA A 131 10.18 3.17 -7.36
CA ALA A 131 10.88 4.43 -7.64
C ALA A 131 12.17 4.56 -6.82
N VAL A 132 12.21 4.09 -5.57
CA VAL A 132 13.44 4.05 -4.74
C VAL A 132 14.44 3.05 -5.31
N LEU A 133 13.99 1.91 -5.81
CA LEU A 133 14.85 0.86 -6.37
C LEU A 133 15.32 1.16 -7.81
N GLN A 134 14.63 2.03 -8.53
CA GLN A 134 14.90 2.34 -9.94
C GLN A 134 16.35 2.72 -10.24
N PRO A 135 17.03 3.61 -9.47
CA PRO A 135 18.43 3.96 -9.71
C PRO A 135 19.37 2.74 -9.62
N TYR A 136 19.10 1.82 -8.71
CA TYR A 136 19.88 0.58 -8.52
C TYR A 136 19.68 -0.38 -9.69
N ILE A 137 18.44 -0.55 -10.15
CA ILE A 137 18.10 -1.35 -11.33
C ILE A 137 18.80 -0.79 -12.58
N GLU A 138 18.84 0.53 -12.74
CA GLU A 138 19.50 1.18 -13.87
C GLU A 138 21.02 1.06 -13.81
N ALA A 139 21.61 1.10 -12.61
CA ALA A 139 23.03 0.87 -12.42
C ALA A 139 23.42 -0.57 -12.79
N GLU A 140 22.65 -1.55 -12.34
CA GLU A 140 22.84 -2.97 -12.66
C GLU A 140 22.72 -3.25 -14.17
N LYS A 141 21.85 -2.54 -14.90
CA LYS A 141 21.72 -2.67 -16.37
C LYS A 141 22.96 -2.23 -17.12
N LYS A 142 23.74 -1.28 -16.62
CA LYS A 142 24.98 -0.81 -17.25
C LYS A 142 26.07 -1.89 -17.28
N ASP A 143 26.00 -2.86 -16.37
CA ASP A 143 26.94 -3.98 -16.28
C ASP A 143 26.58 -5.16 -17.21
N GLY A 144 25.70 -4.95 -18.21
CA GLY A 144 25.43 -5.93 -19.27
C GLY A 144 24.20 -6.82 -19.06
N ALA A 145 23.35 -6.50 -18.10
CA ALA A 145 22.09 -7.22 -17.93
C ALA A 145 21.17 -7.01 -19.15
N ARG A 146 20.71 -8.11 -19.74
CA ARG A 146 19.78 -8.08 -20.88
C ARG A 146 18.38 -7.64 -20.41
N SER A 147 17.76 -6.70 -21.14
CA SER A 147 16.33 -6.38 -20.97
C SER A 147 15.49 -7.62 -21.26
N ALA A 148 14.53 -7.93 -20.39
CA ALA A 148 13.58 -9.03 -20.57
C ALA A 148 12.57 -8.79 -21.71
N GLY A 149 12.59 -7.61 -22.34
CA GLY A 149 11.70 -7.21 -23.43
C GLY A 149 10.97 -5.90 -23.15
N LYS A 150 9.97 -5.60 -23.97
CA LYS A 150 9.11 -4.43 -23.84
C LYS A 150 7.67 -4.88 -23.73
N VAL A 151 6.96 -4.40 -22.72
CA VAL A 151 5.52 -4.61 -22.52
C VAL A 151 4.81 -3.27 -22.67
N LEU A 152 3.80 -3.21 -23.52
CA LEU A 152 2.94 -2.04 -23.71
C LEU A 152 1.61 -2.28 -23.01
N LEU A 153 1.30 -1.46 -22.04
CA LEU A 153 -0.01 -1.41 -21.37
C LEU A 153 -0.72 -0.13 -21.78
N ALA A 154 -1.91 -0.26 -22.35
CA ALA A 154 -2.67 0.87 -22.83
C ALA A 154 -4.17 0.67 -22.61
N THR A 155 -4.86 1.76 -22.25
CA THR A 155 -6.33 1.84 -22.29
C THR A 155 -6.73 2.27 -23.70
N VAL A 156 -7.65 1.55 -24.32
CA VAL A 156 -8.12 1.86 -25.68
C VAL A 156 -9.02 3.11 -25.69
N LYS A 157 -9.06 3.81 -26.80
CA LYS A 157 -9.89 5.01 -26.96
C LYS A 157 -11.36 4.68 -26.71
N GLY A 158 -11.99 5.42 -25.78
CA GLY A 158 -13.39 5.23 -25.40
C GLY A 158 -13.63 4.30 -24.21
N ASP A 159 -12.58 3.62 -23.73
CA ASP A 159 -12.63 2.86 -22.49
C ASP A 159 -12.23 3.77 -21.31
N VAL A 160 -13.02 3.70 -20.22
CA VAL A 160 -12.76 4.45 -18.96
C VAL A 160 -12.08 3.60 -17.89
N HIS A 161 -11.85 2.32 -18.15
CA HIS A 161 -11.31 1.36 -17.18
C HIS A 161 -9.77 1.44 -17.07
N ASP A 162 -9.29 2.59 -16.62
CA ASP A 162 -7.85 2.88 -16.49
C ASP A 162 -7.20 2.27 -15.24
N ILE A 163 -8.01 1.82 -14.27
CA ILE A 163 -7.55 1.34 -12.98
C ILE A 163 -6.64 0.11 -13.13
N GLY A 164 -7.03 -0.88 -13.92
CA GLY A 164 -6.25 -2.10 -14.15
C GLY A 164 -4.84 -1.81 -14.68
N LYS A 165 -4.73 -0.95 -15.68
CA LYS A 165 -3.44 -0.51 -16.24
C LYS A 165 -2.56 0.20 -15.21
N ASN A 166 -3.16 0.97 -14.29
CA ASN A 166 -2.41 1.76 -13.29
C ASN A 166 -2.02 0.94 -12.06
N ILE A 167 -2.62 -0.23 -11.87
CA ILE A 167 -2.28 -1.16 -10.78
C ILE A 167 -1.13 -2.11 -11.21
N VAL A 168 -1.11 -2.52 -12.46
CA VAL A 168 -0.06 -3.34 -13.08
C VAL A 168 1.16 -2.49 -13.45
#